data_3a7eb36d6beacb86ca2414015428985f
#
_entry.id   3a7eb36d6beacb86ca2414015428985f
#
_cell.length_a   1.000
_cell.length_b   1.000
_cell.length_c   1.000
_cell.angle_alpha   90.00
_cell.angle_beta   90.00
_cell.angle_gamma   90.00
#
_symmetry.space_group_name_H-M   'P 1'
#
loop_
_entity.id
_entity.type
_entity.pdbx_description
1 polymer ?
#
loop_
_entity_poly.entity_id
_entity_poly.type
_entity_poly.pdbx_seq_one_letter_code
_entity_poly.pdbx_strand_id
1 'polypeptide(L)'
;MSTEQKKFNLFDDSTIVAIATANGIGSISIVRISGAKALEIATKISQKNNFQPRLATLSYLYDSKNEIIDESLVLYFKAPFSFTGEDVVEFQCHGGIAIANMIVDEVLKNGARLANPGEFSKRAFFNNKIDLSKAEAISKIIEARSEDAVKLLARQLKGELTNFVNDIREDLLFMLAYTEVSIDYAEEDLPTDIFEQIENKMSKIIVKLENTLDASRRREGMIEGFKVAIIGKPNVGKSSLLNKLLNYDRAIISDIAGTTRDTIEESVKIGTHIIKIVDTAGIRNASDVIEKIGIEKSIQTINEADIVIALFDNSKNCDDEDKKILELINENSNKEIIKVLNKSDLDNLFDKSILNNFIELSTKEDINPLIKRVEQILDSNTFGDEMTLISKRQVSSVENTLYNINLSKEPLSSGELEFFAHFITEALENISSITRPYENDEMLDVMFGEFCLGK
;
A
#
# COMPACT_ATOMS: atom_id res chain seq x y z
N MET A 1 20.33 28.67 -38.23
CA MET A 1 20.42 28.95 -36.78
C MET A 1 19.65 27.83 -36.10
N SER A 2 20.38 26.87 -35.59
CA SER A 2 19.85 25.67 -34.93
C SER A 2 19.35 26.08 -33.55
N THR A 3 18.06 25.91 -33.32
CA THR A 3 17.45 25.96 -32.00
C THR A 3 17.88 24.68 -31.25
N GLU A 4 18.95 24.78 -30.48
CA GLU A 4 19.25 23.82 -29.43
C GLU A 4 18.09 23.87 -28.43
N GLN A 5 17.25 22.83 -28.48
CA GLN A 5 16.35 22.52 -27.38
C GLN A 5 17.22 22.26 -26.15
N LYS A 6 17.26 23.22 -25.21
CA LYS A 6 17.71 23.00 -23.86
C LYS A 6 16.81 21.87 -23.30
N LYS A 7 17.31 20.63 -23.31
CA LYS A 7 16.83 19.59 -22.42
C LYS A 7 16.97 20.17 -21.02
N PHE A 8 15.89 20.54 -20.39
CA PHE A 8 15.86 20.71 -18.95
C PHE A 8 16.31 19.34 -18.38
N ASN A 9 17.51 19.28 -17.86
CA ASN A 9 17.96 18.14 -17.08
C ASN A 9 17.17 18.16 -15.77
N LEU A 10 16.04 17.50 -15.75
CA LEU A 10 15.18 17.24 -14.60
C LEU A 10 15.87 16.35 -13.56
N PHE A 11 17.06 15.85 -13.86
CA PHE A 11 17.86 14.98 -13.00
C PHE A 11 19.28 15.51 -12.86
N ASP A 12 19.74 15.43 -11.63
CA ASP A 12 21.14 15.41 -11.31
C ASP A 12 21.73 14.09 -11.84
N ASP A 13 22.51 14.14 -12.94
CA ASP A 13 23.19 12.99 -13.57
C ASP A 13 24.27 12.36 -12.67
N SER A 14 24.33 12.75 -11.40
CA SER A 14 25.31 12.24 -10.44
C SER A 14 25.11 10.76 -10.17
N THR A 15 26.23 10.06 -10.04
CA THR A 15 26.20 8.68 -9.57
C THR A 15 25.81 8.64 -8.09
N ILE A 16 24.87 7.77 -7.73
CA ILE A 16 24.32 7.64 -6.38
C ILE A 16 24.72 6.32 -5.73
N VAL A 17 24.77 6.31 -4.41
CA VAL A 17 25.05 5.13 -3.61
C VAL A 17 24.13 5.05 -2.40
N ALA A 18 23.69 3.83 -2.06
CA ALA A 18 23.03 3.53 -0.79
C ALA A 18 23.23 2.07 -0.37
N ILE A 19 23.01 1.80 0.92
CA ILE A 19 22.85 0.44 1.43
C ILE A 19 21.43 -0.02 1.06
N ALA A 20 21.33 -1.10 0.28
CA ALA A 20 20.06 -1.62 -0.25
C ALA A 20 19.44 -2.74 0.62
N THR A 21 20.10 -3.17 1.67
CA THR A 21 19.60 -4.15 2.65
C THR A 21 19.08 -3.43 3.90
N ALA A 22 18.22 -4.11 4.66
CA ALA A 22 17.74 -3.60 5.94
C ALA A 22 18.90 -3.29 6.91
N ASN A 23 18.74 -2.24 7.73
CA ASN A 23 19.71 -1.91 8.77
C ASN A 23 19.71 -2.99 9.86
N GLY A 24 20.89 -3.47 10.24
CA GLY A 24 21.05 -4.46 11.30
C GLY A 24 22.26 -5.36 11.09
N ILE A 25 22.40 -6.37 11.96
CA ILE A 25 23.45 -7.39 11.84
C ILE A 25 22.86 -8.55 11.02
N GLY A 26 23.48 -8.81 9.87
CA GLY A 26 23.10 -9.91 8.99
C GLY A 26 24.32 -10.66 8.46
N SER A 27 24.12 -11.71 7.68
CA SER A 27 25.22 -12.40 7.01
C SER A 27 25.77 -11.63 5.80
N ILE A 28 24.88 -10.87 5.13
CA ILE A 28 25.20 -10.13 3.89
C ILE A 28 24.60 -8.73 3.98
N SER A 29 25.33 -7.73 3.50
CA SER A 29 24.83 -6.40 3.19
C SER A 29 25.10 -6.07 1.73
N ILE A 30 24.21 -5.30 1.10
CA ILE A 30 24.33 -4.90 -0.31
C ILE A 30 24.47 -3.37 -0.35
N VAL A 31 25.61 -2.91 -0.87
CA VAL A 31 25.81 -1.50 -1.23
C VAL A 31 25.59 -1.38 -2.73
N ARG A 32 24.61 -0.55 -3.14
CA ARG A 32 24.21 -0.34 -4.53
C ARG A 32 24.66 1.03 -5.02
N ILE A 33 25.23 1.05 -6.21
CA ILE A 33 25.64 2.26 -6.94
C ILE A 33 24.85 2.32 -8.24
N SER A 34 24.35 3.49 -8.64
CA SER A 34 23.69 3.71 -9.93
C SER A 34 24.18 5.00 -10.57
N GLY A 35 24.45 4.98 -11.86
CA GLY A 35 24.86 6.13 -12.66
C GLY A 35 26.10 5.90 -13.51
N ALA A 36 26.47 6.89 -14.31
CA ALA A 36 27.52 6.78 -15.33
C ALA A 36 28.91 6.38 -14.78
N LYS A 37 29.22 6.68 -13.52
CA LYS A 37 30.51 6.34 -12.89
C LYS A 37 30.48 5.03 -12.11
N ALA A 38 29.34 4.30 -12.06
CA ALA A 38 29.18 3.12 -11.20
C ALA A 38 30.28 2.07 -11.46
N LEU A 39 30.53 1.73 -12.73
CA LEU A 39 31.55 0.75 -13.10
C LEU A 39 32.97 1.26 -12.84
N GLU A 40 33.27 2.54 -13.11
CA GLU A 40 34.57 3.15 -12.83
C GLU A 40 34.89 3.09 -11.34
N ILE A 41 33.94 3.46 -10.48
CA ILE A 41 34.09 3.41 -9.02
C ILE A 41 34.32 1.98 -8.55
N ALA A 42 33.55 1.02 -9.05
CA ALA A 42 33.71 -0.40 -8.72
C ALA A 42 35.09 -0.91 -9.10
N THR A 43 35.59 -0.53 -10.28
CA THR A 43 36.94 -0.90 -10.78
C THR A 43 38.04 -0.33 -9.87
N LYS A 44 37.92 0.91 -9.40
CA LYS A 44 38.88 1.54 -8.50
C LYS A 44 38.91 0.86 -7.13
N ILE A 45 37.76 0.66 -6.51
CA ILE A 45 37.65 0.07 -5.18
C ILE A 45 38.06 -1.39 -5.15
N SER A 46 37.78 -2.14 -6.21
CA SER A 46 38.13 -3.56 -6.31
C SER A 46 39.50 -3.82 -6.93
N GLN A 47 40.13 -2.82 -7.56
CA GLN A 47 41.34 -2.94 -8.34
C GLN A 47 41.28 -3.99 -9.48
N LYS A 48 40.06 -4.26 -9.97
CA LYS A 48 39.75 -5.19 -11.05
C LYS A 48 39.11 -4.45 -12.23
N ASN A 49 39.62 -4.74 -13.45
CA ASN A 49 39.19 -4.05 -14.67
C ASN A 49 38.17 -4.82 -15.52
N ASN A 50 37.79 -6.03 -15.14
CA ASN A 50 36.95 -6.88 -15.99
C ASN A 50 35.74 -7.43 -15.23
N PHE A 51 34.67 -6.61 -15.17
CA PHE A 51 33.38 -7.03 -14.68
C PHE A 51 32.44 -7.34 -15.85
N GLN A 52 32.11 -8.61 -16.04
CA GLN A 52 31.09 -9.01 -17.02
C GLN A 52 29.69 -8.72 -16.47
N PRO A 53 28.78 -8.14 -17.27
CA PRO A 53 27.43 -7.91 -16.85
C PRO A 53 26.73 -9.20 -16.38
N ARG A 54 26.06 -9.11 -15.20
CA ARG A 54 25.30 -10.22 -14.57
C ARG A 54 26.12 -11.42 -14.13
N LEU A 55 27.45 -11.31 -14.09
CA LEU A 55 28.34 -12.34 -13.53
C LEU A 55 28.82 -11.90 -12.15
N ALA A 56 28.55 -12.73 -11.15
CA ALA A 56 29.08 -12.51 -9.81
C ALA A 56 30.59 -12.73 -9.77
N THR A 57 31.33 -11.71 -9.37
CA THR A 57 32.80 -11.71 -9.35
C THR A 57 33.29 -11.53 -7.93
N LEU A 58 33.96 -12.53 -7.37
CA LEU A 58 34.60 -12.40 -6.05
C LEU A 58 35.81 -11.47 -6.14
N SER A 59 35.87 -10.50 -5.23
CA SER A 59 36.96 -9.50 -5.20
C SER A 59 37.16 -8.93 -3.80
N TYR A 60 38.41 -8.64 -3.48
CA TYR A 60 38.73 -7.77 -2.36
C TYR A 60 38.33 -6.33 -2.70
N LEU A 61 37.83 -5.60 -1.72
CA LEU A 61 37.54 -4.18 -1.79
C LEU A 61 38.56 -3.44 -0.92
N TYR A 62 39.10 -2.34 -1.44
CA TYR A 62 40.18 -1.58 -0.83
C TYR A 62 39.74 -0.16 -0.54
N ASP A 63 40.25 0.40 0.55
CA ASP A 63 40.12 1.82 0.87
C ASP A 63 41.16 2.68 0.12
N SER A 64 41.07 4.00 0.33
CA SER A 64 42.00 4.98 -0.25
C SER A 64 43.47 4.86 0.25
N LYS A 65 43.72 4.08 1.31
CA LYS A 65 45.04 3.75 1.81
C LYS A 65 45.55 2.39 1.31
N ASN A 66 44.79 1.74 0.43
CA ASN A 66 45.04 0.40 -0.08
C ASN A 66 44.95 -0.71 0.99
N GLU A 67 44.18 -0.47 2.05
CA GLU A 67 43.86 -1.47 3.06
C GLU A 67 42.60 -2.23 2.65
N ILE A 68 42.56 -3.53 2.94
CA ILE A 68 41.38 -4.38 2.62
C ILE A 68 40.23 -4.00 3.55
N ILE A 69 39.07 -3.65 2.92
CA ILE A 69 37.82 -3.43 3.63
C ILE A 69 37.10 -4.75 3.83
N ASP A 70 36.92 -5.54 2.74
CA ASP A 70 36.19 -6.79 2.75
C ASP A 70 36.51 -7.65 1.50
N GLU A 71 36.15 -8.94 1.54
CA GLU A 71 36.08 -9.79 0.37
C GLU A 71 34.62 -9.96 -0.02
N SER A 72 34.21 -9.41 -1.18
CA SER A 72 32.81 -9.24 -1.56
C SER A 72 32.53 -9.80 -2.94
N LEU A 73 31.25 -10.18 -3.18
CA LEU A 73 30.79 -10.44 -4.54
C LEU A 73 30.39 -9.11 -5.20
N VAL A 74 30.96 -8.82 -6.35
CA VAL A 74 30.64 -7.64 -7.15
C VAL A 74 29.77 -8.06 -8.33
N LEU A 75 28.61 -7.43 -8.47
CA LEU A 75 27.67 -7.63 -9.58
C LEU A 75 27.53 -6.33 -10.38
N TYR A 76 27.75 -6.42 -11.69
CA TYR A 76 27.53 -5.31 -12.61
C TYR A 76 26.31 -5.54 -13.49
N PHE A 77 25.46 -4.54 -13.60
CA PHE A 77 24.31 -4.48 -14.48
C PHE A 77 24.51 -3.32 -15.47
N LYS A 78 24.77 -3.67 -16.72
CA LYS A 78 25.02 -2.68 -17.76
C LYS A 78 23.72 -2.03 -18.23
N ALA A 79 23.73 -0.72 -18.40
CA ALA A 79 22.64 0.03 -19.04
C ALA A 79 22.31 -0.53 -20.44
N PRO A 80 21.02 -0.55 -20.87
CA PRO A 80 19.82 -0.20 -20.11
C PRO A 80 19.22 -1.40 -19.33
N PHE A 81 19.94 -2.51 -19.15
CA PHE A 81 19.42 -3.76 -18.58
C PHE A 81 19.66 -3.87 -17.06
N SER A 82 19.42 -2.80 -16.34
CA SER A 82 19.47 -2.67 -14.88
C SER A 82 18.11 -2.25 -14.32
N PHE A 83 17.99 -2.19 -13.01
CA PHE A 83 16.77 -1.70 -12.33
C PHE A 83 16.47 -0.25 -12.66
N THR A 84 17.46 0.63 -12.56
CA THR A 84 17.31 2.07 -12.84
C THR A 84 17.37 2.41 -14.33
N GLY A 85 17.81 1.48 -15.18
CA GLY A 85 18.13 1.75 -16.58
C GLY A 85 19.51 2.37 -16.81
N GLU A 86 20.24 2.70 -15.74
CA GLU A 86 21.63 3.18 -15.76
C GLU A 86 22.61 2.03 -15.54
N ASP A 87 23.92 2.31 -15.57
CA ASP A 87 24.91 1.36 -15.08
C ASP A 87 24.74 1.20 -13.56
N VAL A 88 24.57 -0.04 -13.10
CA VAL A 88 24.41 -0.36 -11.68
C VAL A 88 25.46 -1.36 -11.24
N VAL A 89 26.08 -1.10 -10.08
CA VAL A 89 26.97 -2.06 -9.42
C VAL A 89 26.46 -2.34 -8.02
N GLU A 90 26.48 -3.61 -7.63
CA GLU A 90 26.19 -4.05 -6.28
C GLU A 90 27.43 -4.74 -5.68
N PHE A 91 27.81 -4.26 -4.49
CA PHE A 91 28.78 -4.95 -3.62
C PHE A 91 28.00 -5.73 -2.58
N GLN A 92 28.04 -7.05 -2.67
CA GLN A 92 27.47 -7.96 -1.68
C GLN A 92 28.59 -8.32 -0.70
N CYS A 93 28.66 -7.54 0.38
CA CYS A 93 29.67 -7.62 1.42
C CYS A 93 29.17 -8.37 2.66
N HIS A 94 30.07 -8.66 3.62
CA HIS A 94 29.65 -9.17 4.92
C HIS A 94 28.72 -8.19 5.62
N GLY A 95 27.69 -8.70 6.31
CA GLY A 95 26.53 -7.96 6.82
C GLY A 95 26.79 -7.14 8.11
N GLY A 96 28.00 -6.63 8.27
CA GLY A 96 28.36 -5.71 9.35
C GLY A 96 28.06 -4.26 8.98
N ILE A 97 27.41 -3.50 9.85
CA ILE A 97 27.12 -2.07 9.65
C ILE A 97 28.40 -1.26 9.32
N ALA A 98 29.49 -1.56 9.99
CA ALA A 98 30.77 -0.87 9.78
C ALA A 98 31.32 -1.11 8.37
N ILE A 99 31.25 -2.36 7.85
CA ILE A 99 31.74 -2.74 6.53
C ILE A 99 30.95 -2.00 5.44
N ALA A 100 29.63 -2.06 5.51
CA ALA A 100 28.76 -1.40 4.53
C ALA A 100 29.03 0.12 4.51
N ASN A 101 29.15 0.76 5.68
CA ASN A 101 29.49 2.20 5.77
C ASN A 101 30.87 2.51 5.21
N MET A 102 31.90 1.71 5.48
CA MET A 102 33.25 1.90 4.92
C MET A 102 33.22 1.84 3.38
N ILE A 103 32.45 0.92 2.80
CA ILE A 103 32.29 0.82 1.35
C ILE A 103 31.56 2.06 0.81
N VAL A 104 30.46 2.52 1.47
CA VAL A 104 29.75 3.73 1.09
C VAL A 104 30.69 4.94 1.13
N ASP A 105 31.46 5.12 2.21
CA ASP A 105 32.42 6.22 2.35
C ASP A 105 33.45 6.22 1.24
N GLU A 106 33.93 5.05 0.85
CA GLU A 106 34.91 4.94 -0.23
C GLU A 106 34.29 5.23 -1.60
N VAL A 107 33.04 4.83 -1.83
CA VAL A 107 32.26 5.18 -3.03
C VAL A 107 32.04 6.69 -3.12
N LEU A 108 31.73 7.36 -2.00
CA LEU A 108 31.55 8.82 -1.94
C LEU A 108 32.85 9.57 -2.28
N LYS A 109 34.01 9.12 -1.75
CA LYS A 109 35.33 9.69 -2.08
C LYS A 109 35.66 9.58 -3.57
N ASN A 110 35.11 8.58 -4.25
CA ASN A 110 35.31 8.36 -5.69
C ASN A 110 34.28 9.10 -6.57
N GLY A 111 33.48 10.01 -6.01
CA GLY A 111 32.65 10.97 -6.74
C GLY A 111 31.21 10.55 -6.97
N ALA A 112 30.70 9.62 -6.17
CA ALA A 112 29.27 9.43 -5.98
C ALA A 112 28.73 10.36 -4.88
N ARG A 113 27.40 10.48 -4.78
CA ARG A 113 26.72 11.05 -3.62
C ARG A 113 25.77 10.04 -2.99
N LEU A 114 25.32 10.29 -1.78
CA LEU A 114 24.25 9.49 -1.17
C LEU A 114 22.97 9.64 -1.98
N ALA A 115 22.26 8.54 -2.14
CA ALA A 115 20.93 8.54 -2.72
C ALA A 115 19.91 9.16 -1.76
N ASN A 116 18.94 9.89 -2.30
CA ASN A 116 17.74 10.26 -1.56
C ASN A 116 16.81 9.04 -1.37
N PRO A 117 15.88 9.07 -0.39
CA PRO A 117 14.85 8.06 -0.28
C PRO A 117 14.12 7.87 -1.63
N GLY A 118 13.89 6.61 -2.03
CA GLY A 118 13.20 6.26 -3.28
C GLY A 118 13.91 6.63 -4.58
N GLU A 119 15.15 7.16 -4.55
CA GLU A 119 15.79 7.70 -5.75
C GLU A 119 16.07 6.65 -6.83
N PHE A 120 16.39 5.41 -6.47
CA PHE A 120 16.57 4.35 -7.46
C PHE A 120 15.26 4.03 -8.19
N SER A 121 14.14 3.98 -7.48
CA SER A 121 12.82 3.77 -8.08
C SER A 121 12.37 4.98 -8.91
N LYS A 122 12.66 6.20 -8.47
CA LYS A 122 12.42 7.43 -9.22
C LYS A 122 13.17 7.40 -10.55
N ARG A 123 14.47 7.04 -10.57
CA ARG A 123 15.26 6.88 -11.80
C ARG A 123 14.71 5.78 -12.69
N ALA A 124 14.29 4.63 -12.11
CA ALA A 124 13.67 3.55 -12.86
C ALA A 124 12.37 4.01 -13.56
N PHE A 125 11.55 4.80 -12.90
CA PHE A 125 10.33 5.39 -13.45
C PHE A 125 10.65 6.32 -14.64
N PHE A 126 11.55 7.28 -14.47
CA PHE A 126 11.91 8.22 -15.53
C PHE A 126 12.62 7.57 -16.71
N ASN A 127 13.37 6.51 -16.47
CA ASN A 127 13.98 5.69 -17.51
C ASN A 127 12.99 4.67 -18.13
N ASN A 128 11.69 4.77 -17.85
CA ASN A 128 10.63 3.89 -18.35
C ASN A 128 10.86 2.40 -18.06
N LYS A 129 11.51 2.07 -16.93
CA LYS A 129 11.69 0.68 -16.47
C LYS A 129 10.49 0.17 -15.71
N ILE A 130 9.87 1.05 -14.95
CA ILE A 130 8.64 0.80 -14.21
C ILE A 130 7.68 1.97 -14.43
N ASP A 131 6.41 1.73 -14.31
CA ASP A 131 5.39 2.78 -14.19
C ASP A 131 5.14 3.12 -12.70
N LEU A 132 4.33 4.16 -12.46
CA LEU A 132 4.07 4.63 -11.10
C LEU A 132 3.36 3.59 -10.24
N SER A 133 2.44 2.81 -10.83
CA SER A 133 1.73 1.75 -10.11
C SER A 133 2.66 0.65 -9.61
N LYS A 134 3.67 0.30 -10.43
CA LYS A 134 4.72 -0.65 -10.03
C LYS A 134 5.64 -0.08 -8.97
N ALA A 135 5.99 1.21 -9.06
CA ALA A 135 6.79 1.88 -8.03
C ALA A 135 6.09 1.85 -6.67
N GLU A 136 4.79 2.18 -6.62
CA GLU A 136 3.98 2.06 -5.40
C GLU A 136 3.91 0.62 -4.89
N ALA A 137 3.74 -0.37 -5.78
CA ALA A 137 3.72 -1.77 -5.40
C ALA A 137 5.06 -2.25 -4.82
N ILE A 138 6.22 -1.78 -5.36
CA ILE A 138 7.55 -2.07 -4.82
C ILE A 138 7.70 -1.50 -3.39
N SER A 139 7.21 -0.30 -3.12
CA SER A 139 7.25 0.26 -1.78
C SER A 139 6.43 -0.58 -0.81
N LYS A 140 5.18 -0.84 -1.15
CA LYS A 140 4.23 -1.55 -0.26
C LYS A 140 4.57 -3.03 -0.04
N ILE A 141 5.15 -3.74 -1.03
CA ILE A 141 5.49 -5.16 -0.86
C ILE A 141 6.58 -5.40 0.18
N ILE A 142 7.44 -4.40 0.41
CA ILE A 142 8.51 -4.45 1.41
C ILE A 142 7.93 -4.29 2.82
N GLU A 143 6.89 -3.49 2.94
CA GLU A 143 6.20 -3.22 4.19
C GLU A 143 5.12 -4.27 4.49
N ALA A 144 4.75 -5.08 3.49
CA ALA A 144 3.70 -6.07 3.60
C ALA A 144 4.04 -7.12 4.68
N ARG A 145 3.10 -7.32 5.60
CA ARG A 145 3.25 -8.25 6.74
C ARG A 145 2.35 -9.48 6.62
N SER A 146 1.42 -9.50 5.66
CA SER A 146 0.53 -10.64 5.40
C SER A 146 0.86 -11.32 4.07
N GLU A 147 0.66 -12.63 3.99
CA GLU A 147 0.90 -13.41 2.77
C GLU A 147 -0.02 -12.96 1.63
N ASP A 148 -1.26 -12.63 1.95
CA ASP A 148 -2.24 -12.23 0.95
C ASP A 148 -1.97 -10.83 0.41
N ALA A 149 -1.48 -9.88 1.25
CA ALA A 149 -0.96 -8.61 0.78
C ALA A 149 0.20 -8.81 -0.20
N VAL A 150 1.16 -9.68 0.13
CA VAL A 150 2.30 -9.98 -0.77
C VAL A 150 1.82 -10.53 -2.12
N LYS A 151 0.86 -11.47 -2.13
CA LYS A 151 0.29 -12.04 -3.37
C LYS A 151 -0.39 -10.95 -4.22
N LEU A 152 -1.20 -10.10 -3.60
CA LEU A 152 -1.90 -9.01 -4.27
C LEU A 152 -0.89 -8.01 -4.88
N LEU A 153 0.10 -7.58 -4.11
CA LEU A 153 1.13 -6.65 -4.57
C LEU A 153 2.01 -7.26 -5.67
N ALA A 154 2.30 -8.57 -5.60
CA ALA A 154 3.04 -9.28 -6.64
C ALA A 154 2.27 -9.32 -7.99
N ARG A 155 0.94 -9.40 -7.98
CA ARG A 155 0.11 -9.28 -9.19
C ARG A 155 0.26 -7.88 -9.82
N GLN A 156 0.26 -6.83 -9.02
CA GLN A 156 0.50 -5.47 -9.53
C GLN A 156 1.91 -5.31 -10.11
N LEU A 157 2.93 -5.89 -9.50
CA LEU A 157 4.29 -5.91 -10.06
C LEU A 157 4.35 -6.58 -11.44
N LYS A 158 3.50 -7.58 -11.71
CA LYS A 158 3.36 -8.19 -13.04
C LYS A 158 2.68 -7.27 -14.07
N GLY A 159 2.10 -6.14 -13.63
CA GLY A 159 1.49 -5.16 -14.51
C GLY A 159 -0.01 -5.34 -14.72
N GLU A 160 -0.72 -6.05 -13.85
CA GLU A 160 -2.17 -6.20 -13.97
C GLU A 160 -2.89 -4.85 -13.96
N LEU A 161 -2.50 -3.93 -13.05
CA LEU A 161 -3.09 -2.59 -13.02
C LEU A 161 -2.73 -1.77 -14.26
N THR A 162 -1.51 -1.92 -14.79
CA THR A 162 -1.10 -1.27 -16.04
C THR A 162 -1.99 -1.72 -17.21
N ASN A 163 -2.26 -3.01 -17.31
CA ASN A 163 -3.14 -3.55 -18.36
C ASN A 163 -4.59 -3.05 -18.18
N PHE A 164 -5.10 -3.09 -16.95
CA PHE A 164 -6.43 -2.57 -16.60
C PHE A 164 -6.61 -1.11 -17.02
N VAL A 165 -5.62 -0.25 -16.72
CA VAL A 165 -5.60 1.16 -17.10
C VAL A 165 -5.56 1.31 -18.63
N ASN A 166 -4.71 0.54 -19.31
CA ASN A 166 -4.59 0.62 -20.77
C ASN A 166 -5.87 0.20 -21.49
N ASP A 167 -6.54 -0.86 -21.06
CA ASP A 167 -7.83 -1.29 -21.62
C ASP A 167 -8.88 -0.16 -21.53
N ILE A 168 -8.98 0.50 -20.36
CA ILE A 168 -9.93 1.60 -20.17
C ILE A 168 -9.53 2.82 -21.04
N ARG A 169 -8.24 3.12 -21.10
CA ARG A 169 -7.74 4.21 -21.97
C ARG A 169 -8.05 3.97 -23.43
N GLU A 170 -7.89 2.74 -23.93
CA GLU A 170 -8.23 2.39 -25.32
C GLU A 170 -9.72 2.62 -25.59
N ASP A 171 -10.60 2.21 -24.69
CA ASP A 171 -12.03 2.43 -24.82
C ASP A 171 -12.41 3.91 -24.75
N LEU A 172 -11.79 4.72 -23.87
CA LEU A 172 -12.02 6.18 -23.79
C LEU A 172 -11.49 6.91 -25.03
N LEU A 173 -10.32 6.53 -25.54
CA LEU A 173 -9.75 7.07 -26.78
C LEU A 173 -10.64 6.74 -27.98
N PHE A 174 -11.20 5.53 -28.04
CA PHE A 174 -12.19 5.18 -29.06
C PHE A 174 -13.38 6.13 -29.02
N MET A 175 -13.96 6.38 -27.84
CA MET A 175 -15.09 7.32 -27.69
C MET A 175 -14.73 8.72 -28.16
N LEU A 176 -13.56 9.24 -27.75
CA LEU A 176 -13.09 10.56 -28.18
C LEU A 176 -12.92 10.66 -29.69
N ALA A 177 -12.23 9.69 -30.29
CA ALA A 177 -11.97 9.69 -31.74
C ALA A 177 -13.27 9.72 -32.57
N TYR A 178 -14.24 8.91 -32.17
CA TYR A 178 -15.53 8.89 -32.86
C TYR A 178 -16.37 10.16 -32.60
N THR A 179 -16.26 10.75 -31.41
CA THR A 179 -16.93 12.00 -31.08
C THR A 179 -16.35 13.15 -31.88
N GLU A 180 -15.03 13.26 -32.00
CA GLU A 180 -14.39 14.29 -32.82
C GLU A 180 -14.78 14.17 -34.30
N VAL A 181 -14.76 12.94 -34.84
CA VAL A 181 -15.24 12.70 -36.22
C VAL A 181 -16.72 13.09 -36.37
N SER A 182 -17.57 12.83 -35.37
CA SER A 182 -18.98 13.20 -35.38
C SER A 182 -19.20 14.72 -35.33
N ILE A 183 -18.32 15.47 -34.68
CA ILE A 183 -18.36 16.95 -34.65
C ILE A 183 -17.90 17.52 -35.97
N ASP A 184 -16.75 17.04 -36.52
CA ASP A 184 -16.12 17.57 -37.72
C ASP A 184 -16.92 17.26 -39.01
N TYR A 185 -17.58 16.11 -39.05
CA TYR A 185 -18.31 15.57 -40.21
C TYR A 185 -19.81 15.43 -39.95
N ALA A 186 -20.41 16.39 -39.22
CA ALA A 186 -21.83 16.36 -38.84
C ALA A 186 -22.80 16.31 -40.06
N GLU A 187 -22.34 16.64 -41.29
CA GLU A 187 -23.11 16.58 -42.52
C GLU A 187 -22.93 15.28 -43.31
N GLU A 188 -22.06 14.36 -42.91
CA GLU A 188 -21.82 13.08 -43.57
C GLU A 188 -22.55 11.92 -42.85
N ASP A 189 -22.98 10.89 -43.62
CA ASP A 189 -23.63 9.69 -43.09
C ASP A 189 -22.64 8.86 -42.26
N LEU A 190 -22.54 9.13 -40.96
CA LEU A 190 -21.82 8.28 -40.03
C LEU A 190 -22.55 6.96 -39.81
N PRO A 191 -21.82 5.84 -39.51
CA PRO A 191 -22.46 4.60 -39.18
C PRO A 191 -23.47 4.74 -38.02
N THR A 192 -24.71 4.31 -38.25
CA THR A 192 -25.84 4.52 -37.33
C THR A 192 -25.68 3.83 -35.95
N ASP A 193 -24.74 2.91 -35.82
CA ASP A 193 -24.48 2.12 -34.60
C ASP A 193 -23.36 2.67 -33.70
N ILE A 194 -22.71 3.79 -34.09
CA ILE A 194 -21.58 4.36 -33.33
C ILE A 194 -22.01 4.78 -31.92
N PHE A 195 -23.12 5.49 -31.80
CA PHE A 195 -23.62 5.92 -30.49
C PHE A 195 -23.96 4.75 -29.59
N GLU A 196 -24.54 3.69 -30.13
CA GLU A 196 -24.80 2.45 -29.39
C GLU A 196 -23.50 1.79 -28.93
N GLN A 197 -22.45 1.78 -29.76
CA GLN A 197 -21.15 1.25 -29.39
C GLN A 197 -20.51 2.08 -28.26
N ILE A 198 -20.60 3.41 -28.29
CA ILE A 198 -20.13 4.32 -27.25
C ILE A 198 -20.86 4.03 -25.93
N GLU A 199 -22.20 3.98 -25.94
CA GLU A 199 -23.00 3.68 -24.75
C GLU A 199 -22.69 2.31 -24.16
N ASN A 200 -22.51 1.30 -25.00
CA ASN A 200 -22.14 -0.06 -24.56
C ASN A 200 -20.74 -0.10 -23.92
N LYS A 201 -19.76 0.58 -24.51
CA LYS A 201 -18.40 0.68 -23.93
C LYS A 201 -18.42 1.45 -22.61
N MET A 202 -19.11 2.59 -22.57
CA MET A 202 -19.27 3.41 -21.38
C MET A 202 -19.89 2.62 -20.22
N SER A 203 -20.96 1.87 -20.49
CA SER A 203 -21.62 1.02 -19.51
C SER A 203 -20.68 -0.07 -18.95
N LYS A 204 -19.88 -0.70 -19.82
CA LYS A 204 -18.90 -1.72 -19.42
C LYS A 204 -17.79 -1.11 -18.53
N ILE A 205 -17.30 0.07 -18.88
CA ILE A 205 -16.27 0.75 -18.08
C ILE A 205 -16.83 1.09 -16.70
N ILE A 206 -18.05 1.65 -16.62
CA ILE A 206 -18.69 2.00 -15.35
C ILE A 206 -18.73 0.79 -14.42
N VAL A 207 -19.28 -0.35 -14.90
CA VAL A 207 -19.35 -1.58 -14.10
C VAL A 207 -17.96 -2.07 -13.69
N LYS A 208 -16.98 -1.99 -14.59
CA LYS A 208 -15.59 -2.40 -14.31
C LYS A 208 -14.96 -1.53 -13.22
N LEU A 209 -15.17 -0.20 -13.26
CA LEU A 209 -14.66 0.73 -12.26
C LEU A 209 -15.36 0.58 -10.90
N GLU A 210 -16.70 0.45 -10.88
CA GLU A 210 -17.47 0.22 -9.65
C GLU A 210 -17.03 -1.06 -8.94
N ASN A 211 -16.93 -2.17 -9.67
CA ASN A 211 -16.45 -3.45 -9.11
C ASN A 211 -15.03 -3.33 -8.55
N THR A 212 -14.15 -2.58 -9.23
CA THR A 212 -12.78 -2.34 -8.78
C THR A 212 -12.74 -1.51 -7.50
N LEU A 213 -13.56 -0.46 -7.40
CA LEU A 213 -13.66 0.35 -6.18
C LEU A 213 -14.18 -0.47 -5.01
N ASP A 214 -15.23 -1.25 -5.22
CA ASP A 214 -15.82 -2.09 -4.18
C ASP A 214 -14.84 -3.18 -3.71
N ALA A 215 -14.13 -3.84 -4.63
CA ALA A 215 -13.09 -4.80 -4.28
C ALA A 215 -11.94 -4.14 -3.50
N SER A 216 -11.55 -2.93 -3.90
CA SER A 216 -10.47 -2.19 -3.25
C SER A 216 -10.83 -1.77 -1.83
N ARG A 217 -12.05 -1.29 -1.61
CA ARG A 217 -12.56 -0.96 -0.27
C ARG A 217 -12.59 -2.17 0.66
N ARG A 218 -13.07 -3.32 0.17
CA ARG A 218 -13.08 -4.56 0.96
C ARG A 218 -11.69 -5.07 1.33
N ARG A 219 -10.68 -4.78 0.49
CA ARG A 219 -9.30 -5.31 0.64
C ARG A 219 -8.30 -4.30 1.19
N GLU A 220 -8.73 -3.09 1.55
CA GLU A 220 -7.86 -2.06 2.14
C GLU A 220 -7.15 -2.60 3.40
N GLY A 221 -7.89 -3.28 4.27
CA GLY A 221 -7.37 -3.91 5.47
C GLY A 221 -6.34 -5.02 5.22
N MET A 222 -6.29 -5.65 4.04
CA MET A 222 -5.26 -6.66 3.73
C MET A 222 -3.86 -6.03 3.64
N ILE A 223 -3.78 -4.81 3.13
CA ILE A 223 -2.51 -4.10 2.90
C ILE A 223 -2.10 -3.33 4.15
N GLU A 224 -3.04 -2.59 4.74
CA GLU A 224 -2.76 -1.70 5.87
C GLU A 224 -2.92 -2.37 7.24
N GLY A 225 -3.51 -3.55 7.29
CA GLY A 225 -3.97 -4.23 8.50
C GLY A 225 -5.43 -3.86 8.81
N PHE A 226 -6.24 -4.86 9.15
CA PHE A 226 -7.64 -4.66 9.50
C PHE A 226 -7.78 -3.99 10.85
N LYS A 227 -8.59 -2.95 10.93
CA LYS A 227 -8.84 -2.22 12.17
C LYS A 227 -9.91 -2.92 13.00
N VAL A 228 -9.54 -3.31 14.24
CA VAL A 228 -10.45 -3.99 15.17
C VAL A 228 -10.70 -3.10 16.37
N ALA A 229 -11.97 -2.76 16.62
CA ALA A 229 -12.41 -2.04 17.80
C ALA A 229 -12.91 -3.02 18.87
N ILE A 230 -12.57 -2.75 20.15
CA ILE A 230 -13.10 -3.49 21.30
C ILE A 230 -13.94 -2.54 22.13
N ILE A 231 -15.27 -2.75 22.13
CA ILE A 231 -16.22 -1.92 22.87
C ILE A 231 -16.90 -2.73 23.98
N GLY A 232 -17.46 -2.06 24.94
CA GLY A 232 -18.16 -2.65 26.09
C GLY A 232 -18.08 -1.75 27.31
N LYS A 233 -18.96 -1.93 28.28
CA LYS A 233 -18.96 -1.15 29.52
C LYS A 233 -17.69 -1.37 30.38
N PRO A 234 -17.43 -0.56 31.40
CA PRO A 234 -16.30 -0.76 32.32
C PRO A 234 -16.32 -2.15 32.94
N ASN A 235 -15.14 -2.74 33.18
CA ASN A 235 -14.93 -4.03 33.84
C ASN A 235 -15.53 -5.29 33.17
N VAL A 236 -15.98 -5.23 31.92
CA VAL A 236 -16.42 -6.42 31.16
C VAL A 236 -15.28 -7.30 30.68
N GLY A 237 -14.02 -6.81 30.73
CA GLY A 237 -12.84 -7.58 30.37
C GLY A 237 -12.14 -7.10 29.08
N LYS A 238 -12.38 -5.86 28.61
CA LYS A 238 -11.72 -5.29 27.44
C LYS A 238 -10.20 -5.36 27.51
N SER A 239 -9.60 -4.89 28.62
CA SER A 239 -8.14 -4.93 28.82
C SER A 239 -7.60 -6.36 28.91
N SER A 240 -8.37 -7.30 29.47
CA SER A 240 -7.99 -8.71 29.53
C SER A 240 -8.01 -9.33 28.13
N LEU A 241 -9.01 -9.03 27.33
CA LEU A 241 -9.08 -9.47 25.93
C LEU A 241 -7.93 -8.90 25.10
N LEU A 242 -7.68 -7.59 25.22
CA LEU A 242 -6.57 -6.94 24.57
C LEU A 242 -5.24 -7.64 24.88
N ASN A 243 -4.94 -7.86 26.16
CA ASN A 243 -3.71 -8.51 26.56
C ASN A 243 -3.61 -9.98 26.07
N LYS A 244 -4.73 -10.69 26.00
CA LYS A 244 -4.76 -12.05 25.43
C LYS A 244 -4.52 -12.03 23.94
N LEU A 245 -5.14 -11.10 23.19
CA LEU A 245 -4.91 -10.92 21.75
C LEU A 245 -3.44 -10.59 21.47
N LEU A 246 -2.85 -9.65 22.21
CA LEU A 246 -1.45 -9.26 22.03
C LEU A 246 -0.45 -10.40 22.37
N ASN A 247 -0.83 -11.33 23.22
CA ASN A 247 0.00 -12.48 23.55
C ASN A 247 -0.30 -13.71 22.67
N TYR A 248 -1.34 -13.67 21.83
CA TYR A 248 -1.76 -14.83 21.03
C TYR A 248 -0.75 -15.19 19.96
N ASP A 249 -0.35 -14.24 19.17
CA ASP A 249 0.76 -14.38 18.24
C ASP A 249 1.36 -12.96 18.06
N ARG A 250 2.33 -12.64 18.90
CA ARG A 250 3.07 -11.40 18.73
C ARG A 250 3.70 -11.47 17.35
N ALA A 251 3.09 -10.77 16.37
CA ALA A 251 3.80 -10.47 15.15
C ALA A 251 5.18 -10.00 15.58
N ILE A 252 6.24 -10.61 15.05
CA ILE A 252 7.61 -10.19 15.30
C ILE A 252 7.68 -8.76 14.72
N ILE A 253 7.25 -7.80 15.54
CA ILE A 253 7.48 -6.39 15.28
C ILE A 253 8.95 -6.24 15.57
N SER A 254 9.78 -6.37 14.53
CA SER A 254 11.13 -5.87 14.62
C SER A 254 10.97 -4.38 14.90
N ASP A 255 11.50 -3.93 16.04
CA ASP A 255 11.74 -2.52 16.32
C ASP A 255 12.71 -2.01 15.25
N ILE A 256 12.17 -1.70 14.06
CA ILE A 256 12.91 -0.92 13.07
C ILE A 256 12.88 0.50 13.61
N ALA A 257 13.95 0.84 14.31
CA ALA A 257 14.21 2.21 14.76
C ALA A 257 14.20 3.12 13.53
N GLY A 258 13.14 3.91 13.37
CA GLY A 258 13.02 4.86 12.26
C GLY A 258 11.62 5.29 11.87
N THR A 259 10.55 4.59 12.32
CA THR A 259 9.15 4.92 11.97
C THR A 259 8.36 5.50 13.15
N THR A 260 9.01 6.22 14.08
CA THR A 260 8.37 6.84 15.24
C THR A 260 7.75 8.20 14.85
N ARG A 261 6.60 8.19 14.18
CA ARG A 261 5.76 9.40 14.07
C ARG A 261 4.27 9.17 14.30
N ASP A 262 3.80 7.93 14.39
CA ASP A 262 2.39 7.67 14.62
C ASP A 262 2.13 6.97 15.95
N THR A 263 0.97 7.22 16.53
CA THR A 263 0.43 6.61 17.76
C THR A 263 0.74 5.11 17.79
N ILE A 264 1.19 4.61 18.95
CA ILE A 264 1.52 3.19 19.18
C ILE A 264 0.26 2.35 18.89
N GLU A 265 0.08 1.96 17.64
CA GLU A 265 -0.94 1.00 17.23
C GLU A 265 -0.40 -0.40 17.49
N GLU A 266 -1.13 -1.17 18.31
CA GLU A 266 -0.74 -2.55 18.59
C GLU A 266 -1.29 -3.46 17.50
N SER A 267 -0.40 -4.21 16.85
CA SER A 267 -0.74 -5.14 15.78
C SER A 267 -0.59 -6.59 16.23
N VAL A 268 -1.53 -7.43 15.82
CA VAL A 268 -1.58 -8.86 16.12
C VAL A 268 -1.77 -9.64 14.83
N LYS A 269 -1.08 -10.77 14.66
CA LYS A 269 -1.30 -11.68 13.52
C LYS A 269 -2.39 -12.68 13.86
N ILE A 270 -3.42 -12.81 13.00
CA ILE A 270 -4.47 -13.83 13.09
C ILE A 270 -4.52 -14.55 11.74
N GLY A 271 -4.16 -15.82 11.71
CA GLY A 271 -4.02 -16.57 10.46
C GLY A 271 -2.99 -15.94 9.54
N THR A 272 -3.39 -15.60 8.32
CA THR A 272 -2.56 -14.88 7.32
C THR A 272 -2.70 -13.36 7.39
N HIS A 273 -3.55 -12.82 8.28
CA HIS A 273 -3.93 -11.41 8.35
C HIS A 273 -3.25 -10.68 9.51
N ILE A 274 -3.11 -9.36 9.33
CA ILE A 274 -2.70 -8.46 10.41
C ILE A 274 -3.91 -7.66 10.85
N ILE A 275 -4.18 -7.64 12.16
CA ILE A 275 -5.16 -6.74 12.77
C ILE A 275 -4.46 -5.64 13.55
N LYS A 276 -5.01 -4.43 13.49
CA LYS A 276 -4.62 -3.27 14.29
C LYS A 276 -5.73 -2.97 15.28
N ILE A 277 -5.41 -2.93 16.58
CA ILE A 277 -6.41 -2.65 17.59
C ILE A 277 -6.51 -1.15 17.78
N VAL A 278 -7.71 -0.60 17.51
CA VAL A 278 -7.99 0.83 17.58
C VAL A 278 -8.21 1.24 19.04
N ASP A 279 -7.70 2.41 19.43
CA ASP A 279 -7.88 3.03 20.77
C ASP A 279 -7.41 2.19 21.97
N THR A 280 -6.21 1.63 21.88
CA THR A 280 -5.59 0.88 23.00
C THR A 280 -5.37 1.77 24.26
N ALA A 281 -5.21 3.09 24.11
CA ALA A 281 -5.00 4.02 25.20
C ALA A 281 -6.22 4.13 26.13
N GLY A 282 -7.43 4.14 25.56
CA GLY A 282 -8.69 4.12 26.33
C GLY A 282 -8.92 2.80 27.09
N ILE A 283 -8.36 1.70 26.57
CA ILE A 283 -8.48 0.37 27.19
C ILE A 283 -7.45 0.19 28.31
N ARG A 284 -6.23 0.75 28.19
CA ARG A 284 -5.15 0.62 29.19
C ARG A 284 -5.30 1.55 30.40
N ASN A 285 -5.84 2.76 30.21
CA ASN A 285 -5.92 3.80 31.25
C ASN A 285 -7.27 3.83 31.98
N ALA A 286 -8.03 2.76 32.00
CA ALA A 286 -9.32 2.65 32.68
C ALA A 286 -9.16 2.66 34.23
N SER A 287 -8.58 3.72 34.79
CA SER A 287 -8.63 4.07 36.21
C SER A 287 -9.43 5.38 36.40
N ASP A 288 -10.66 5.22 36.72
CA ASP A 288 -11.54 6.01 37.61
C ASP A 288 -11.97 7.46 37.32
N VAL A 289 -11.64 8.16 36.24
CA VAL A 289 -12.04 9.61 36.24
C VAL A 289 -12.81 10.16 35.02
N ILE A 290 -12.97 9.42 33.89
CA ILE A 290 -13.62 10.04 32.69
C ILE A 290 -14.68 9.11 32.06
N GLU A 291 -15.82 8.95 32.73
CA GLU A 291 -16.91 8.08 32.23
C GLU A 291 -17.88 8.74 31.22
N LYS A 292 -17.89 10.06 31.06
CA LYS A 292 -18.78 10.75 30.10
C LYS A 292 -18.26 10.90 28.69
N ILE A 293 -16.95 10.70 28.46
CA ILE A 293 -16.32 10.76 27.13
C ILE A 293 -16.46 9.42 26.38
N GLY A 294 -16.99 8.39 27.05
CA GLY A 294 -16.96 6.99 26.54
C GLY A 294 -17.86 6.74 25.32
N ILE A 295 -19.03 7.37 25.21
CA ILE A 295 -19.99 7.06 24.11
C ILE A 295 -19.58 7.73 22.81
N GLU A 296 -19.25 9.02 22.83
CA GLU A 296 -18.79 9.72 21.64
C GLU A 296 -17.50 9.10 21.07
N LYS A 297 -16.59 8.73 21.96
CA LYS A 297 -15.35 8.04 21.58
C LYS A 297 -15.62 6.64 21.02
N SER A 298 -16.58 5.92 21.56
CA SER A 298 -17.00 4.61 21.03
C SER A 298 -17.60 4.72 19.63
N ILE A 299 -18.37 5.77 19.34
CA ILE A 299 -18.92 6.03 18.01
C ILE A 299 -17.80 6.29 17.01
N GLN A 300 -16.82 7.12 17.35
CA GLN A 300 -15.68 7.38 16.48
C GLN A 300 -14.89 6.09 16.23
N THR A 301 -14.60 5.33 17.28
CA THR A 301 -13.86 4.06 17.19
C THR A 301 -14.57 3.03 16.31
N ILE A 302 -15.91 2.93 16.41
CA ILE A 302 -16.71 2.05 15.55
C ILE A 302 -16.63 2.49 14.09
N ASN A 303 -16.73 3.80 13.82
CA ASN A 303 -16.68 4.33 12.47
C ASN A 303 -15.34 4.02 11.77
N GLU A 304 -14.24 4.03 12.52
CA GLU A 304 -12.89 3.78 12.01
C GLU A 304 -12.55 2.27 11.88
N ALA A 305 -13.33 1.40 12.54
CA ALA A 305 -13.06 -0.03 12.57
C ALA A 305 -13.66 -0.80 11.39
N ASP A 306 -12.96 -1.85 10.93
CA ASP A 306 -13.47 -2.84 9.99
C ASP A 306 -14.28 -3.91 10.71
N ILE A 307 -13.83 -4.32 11.91
CA ILE A 307 -14.50 -5.31 12.78
C ILE A 307 -14.69 -4.70 14.17
N VAL A 308 -15.88 -4.87 14.72
CA VAL A 308 -16.21 -4.43 16.08
C VAL A 308 -16.46 -5.64 16.98
N ILE A 309 -15.69 -5.75 18.05
CA ILE A 309 -15.89 -6.76 19.10
C ILE A 309 -16.63 -6.09 20.27
N ALA A 310 -17.90 -6.44 20.43
CA ALA A 310 -18.75 -5.92 21.52
C ALA A 310 -18.78 -6.93 22.69
N LEU A 311 -18.19 -6.54 23.85
CA LEU A 311 -18.10 -7.36 25.03
C LEU A 311 -19.24 -7.09 26.03
N PHE A 312 -19.84 -8.17 26.50
CA PHE A 312 -20.85 -8.21 27.57
C PHE A 312 -20.38 -9.10 28.72
N ASP A 313 -20.84 -8.84 29.94
CA ASP A 313 -20.46 -9.57 31.16
C ASP A 313 -21.51 -10.63 31.50
N ASN A 314 -21.18 -11.91 31.32
CA ASN A 314 -22.08 -13.03 31.59
C ASN A 314 -22.45 -13.16 33.08
N SER A 315 -21.62 -12.64 33.99
CA SER A 315 -21.83 -12.72 35.43
C SER A 315 -22.76 -11.66 36.00
N LYS A 316 -23.38 -10.81 35.17
CA LYS A 316 -24.25 -9.73 35.57
C LYS A 316 -25.50 -9.69 34.73
N ASN A 317 -26.61 -9.18 35.33
CA ASN A 317 -27.81 -8.87 34.56
C ASN A 317 -27.54 -7.73 33.57
N CYS A 318 -28.23 -7.76 32.42
CA CYS A 318 -28.19 -6.71 31.44
C CYS A 318 -28.70 -5.39 32.06
N ASP A 319 -27.91 -4.34 31.97
CA ASP A 319 -28.23 -3.01 32.48
C ASP A 319 -28.42 -1.98 31.34
N ASP A 320 -28.66 -0.71 31.71
CA ASP A 320 -28.90 0.32 30.71
C ASP A 320 -27.67 0.71 29.90
N GLU A 321 -26.45 0.44 30.40
CA GLU A 321 -25.22 0.62 29.61
C GLU A 321 -25.10 -0.48 28.54
N ASP A 322 -25.43 -1.72 28.88
CA ASP A 322 -25.47 -2.82 27.90
C ASP A 322 -26.49 -2.55 26.79
N LYS A 323 -27.68 -2.00 27.13
CA LYS A 323 -28.70 -1.62 26.15
C LYS A 323 -28.22 -0.53 25.21
N LYS A 324 -27.51 0.49 25.70
CA LYS A 324 -26.94 1.56 24.88
C LYS A 324 -25.90 0.99 23.90
N ILE A 325 -25.06 0.04 24.34
CA ILE A 325 -24.11 -0.63 23.44
C ILE A 325 -24.86 -1.43 22.36
N LEU A 326 -25.96 -2.11 22.73
CA LEU A 326 -26.80 -2.84 21.78
C LEU A 326 -27.46 -1.91 20.76
N GLU A 327 -27.95 -0.77 21.16
CA GLU A 327 -28.47 0.26 20.26
C GLU A 327 -27.39 0.74 19.31
N LEU A 328 -26.22 1.08 19.84
CA LEU A 328 -25.09 1.56 19.05
C LEU A 328 -24.61 0.56 17.98
N ILE A 329 -24.51 -0.74 18.31
CA ILE A 329 -24.13 -1.76 17.34
C ILE A 329 -25.24 -2.04 16.32
N ASN A 330 -26.52 -1.89 16.70
CA ASN A 330 -27.65 -2.06 15.76
C ASN A 330 -27.73 -0.91 14.74
N GLU A 331 -27.42 0.32 15.15
CA GLU A 331 -27.32 1.49 14.26
C GLU A 331 -26.17 1.34 13.24
N ASN A 332 -25.14 0.58 13.58
CA ASN A 332 -23.96 0.32 12.73
C ASN A 332 -23.97 -1.09 12.12
N SER A 333 -25.14 -1.61 11.75
CA SER A 333 -25.32 -2.97 11.21
C SER A 333 -24.65 -3.23 9.85
N ASN A 334 -24.13 -2.19 9.20
CA ASN A 334 -23.30 -2.27 8.00
C ASN A 334 -21.84 -2.68 8.29
N LYS A 335 -21.44 -2.73 9.57
CA LYS A 335 -20.12 -3.18 10.01
C LYS A 335 -20.15 -4.66 10.43
N GLU A 336 -18.99 -5.33 10.35
CA GLU A 336 -18.82 -6.68 10.89
C GLU A 336 -18.74 -6.63 12.42
N ILE A 337 -19.78 -7.10 13.09
CA ILE A 337 -19.92 -7.02 14.55
C ILE A 337 -19.89 -8.41 15.16
N ILE A 338 -18.95 -8.65 16.08
CA ILE A 338 -18.83 -9.87 16.87
C ILE A 338 -19.28 -9.57 18.30
N LYS A 339 -20.40 -10.13 18.72
CA LYS A 339 -20.90 -10.05 20.08
C LYS A 339 -20.25 -11.14 20.94
N VAL A 340 -19.65 -10.76 22.05
CA VAL A 340 -18.92 -11.68 22.94
C VAL A 340 -19.48 -11.57 24.35
N LEU A 341 -19.96 -12.69 24.88
CA LEU A 341 -20.39 -12.83 26.26
C LEU A 341 -19.22 -13.39 27.06
N ASN A 342 -18.51 -12.50 27.75
CA ASN A 342 -17.28 -12.81 28.49
C ASN A 342 -17.59 -13.28 29.92
N LYS A 343 -16.60 -13.87 30.57
CA LYS A 343 -16.65 -14.42 31.95
C LYS A 343 -17.55 -15.64 32.08
N SER A 344 -17.51 -16.53 31.08
CA SER A 344 -18.21 -17.81 31.13
C SER A 344 -17.75 -18.74 32.26
N ASP A 345 -16.61 -18.41 32.90
CA ASP A 345 -16.08 -19.05 34.10
C ASP A 345 -16.85 -18.69 35.37
N LEU A 346 -17.79 -17.78 35.32
CA LEU A 346 -18.63 -17.32 36.43
C LEU A 346 -20.10 -17.71 36.24
N ASP A 347 -20.96 -17.39 37.24
CA ASP A 347 -22.39 -17.66 37.18
C ASP A 347 -23.06 -16.96 35.99
N ASN A 348 -23.96 -17.66 35.31
CA ASN A 348 -24.71 -17.13 34.16
C ASN A 348 -25.92 -16.31 34.66
N LEU A 349 -25.77 -15.00 34.68
CA LEU A 349 -26.85 -14.07 35.10
C LEU A 349 -27.36 -13.24 33.91
N PHE A 350 -26.64 -13.17 32.82
CA PHE A 350 -27.01 -12.38 31.64
C PHE A 350 -28.17 -13.02 30.87
N ASP A 351 -29.18 -12.24 30.53
CA ASP A 351 -30.29 -12.72 29.69
C ASP A 351 -29.82 -12.89 28.25
N LYS A 352 -29.48 -14.11 27.88
CA LYS A 352 -28.98 -14.49 26.54
C LYS A 352 -29.99 -14.28 25.42
N SER A 353 -31.29 -14.15 25.74
CA SER A 353 -32.33 -13.90 24.72
C SER A 353 -32.19 -12.54 24.03
N ILE A 354 -31.49 -11.61 24.67
CA ILE A 354 -31.23 -10.25 24.15
C ILE A 354 -30.12 -10.25 23.09
N LEU A 355 -29.23 -11.26 23.10
CA LEU A 355 -28.11 -11.36 22.17
C LEU A 355 -28.40 -12.39 21.09
N ASN A 356 -28.47 -11.93 19.84
CA ASN A 356 -28.48 -12.84 18.68
C ASN A 356 -27.04 -13.05 18.20
N ASN A 357 -26.66 -14.31 17.87
CA ASN A 357 -25.35 -14.66 17.31
C ASN A 357 -24.18 -14.13 18.15
N PHE A 358 -23.97 -14.68 19.32
CA PHE A 358 -22.84 -14.30 20.20
C PHE A 358 -21.88 -15.48 20.42
N ILE A 359 -20.67 -15.13 20.82
CA ILE A 359 -19.64 -16.09 21.26
C ILE A 359 -19.56 -16.03 22.78
N GLU A 360 -19.65 -17.17 23.45
CA GLU A 360 -19.44 -17.29 24.88
C GLU A 360 -18.01 -17.74 25.16
N LEU A 361 -17.28 -16.98 25.98
CA LEU A 361 -15.90 -17.29 26.34
C LEU A 361 -15.50 -16.69 27.69
N SER A 362 -14.36 -17.14 28.22
CA SER A 362 -13.65 -16.49 29.31
C SER A 362 -12.30 -15.97 28.83
N THR A 363 -12.10 -14.66 28.93
CA THR A 363 -10.78 -14.06 28.62
C THR A 363 -9.68 -14.50 29.58
N LYS A 364 -9.98 -15.16 30.69
CA LYS A 364 -9.00 -15.80 31.57
C LYS A 364 -8.55 -17.17 31.06
N GLU A 365 -9.41 -17.89 30.36
CA GLU A 365 -9.20 -19.25 29.91
C GLU A 365 -8.79 -19.29 28.44
N ASP A 366 -9.77 -19.27 27.54
CA ASP A 366 -9.56 -19.47 26.09
C ASP A 366 -10.32 -18.44 25.25
N ILE A 367 -9.64 -17.85 24.25
CA ILE A 367 -10.20 -16.91 23.28
C ILE A 367 -10.23 -17.49 21.86
N ASN A 368 -9.86 -18.76 21.65
CA ASN A 368 -9.82 -19.39 20.33
C ASN A 368 -11.15 -19.34 19.57
N PRO A 369 -12.34 -19.43 20.17
CA PRO A 369 -13.60 -19.26 19.45
C PRO A 369 -13.72 -17.87 18.80
N LEU A 370 -13.27 -16.82 19.48
CA LEU A 370 -13.23 -15.46 18.94
C LEU A 370 -12.20 -15.34 17.82
N ILE A 371 -10.99 -15.87 18.02
CA ILE A 371 -9.92 -15.85 17.01
C ILE A 371 -10.41 -16.51 15.71
N LYS A 372 -11.00 -17.70 15.79
CA LYS A 372 -11.56 -18.41 14.63
C LYS A 372 -12.65 -17.60 13.91
N ARG A 373 -13.49 -16.90 14.69
CA ARG A 373 -14.56 -16.08 14.08
C ARG A 373 -13.98 -14.85 13.34
N VAL A 374 -12.97 -14.18 13.95
CA VAL A 374 -12.25 -13.08 13.30
C VAL A 374 -11.58 -13.58 12.03
N GLU A 375 -10.86 -14.70 12.08
CA GLU A 375 -10.21 -15.31 10.91
C GLU A 375 -11.21 -15.60 9.79
N GLN A 376 -12.37 -16.21 10.08
CA GLN A 376 -13.42 -16.48 9.10
C GLN A 376 -13.95 -15.21 8.42
N ILE A 377 -14.13 -14.12 9.17
CA ILE A 377 -14.56 -12.82 8.62
C ILE A 377 -13.47 -12.27 7.70
N LEU A 378 -12.21 -12.30 8.14
CA LEU A 378 -11.09 -11.82 7.36
C LEU A 378 -10.91 -12.62 6.08
N ASP A 379 -10.98 -13.94 6.15
CA ASP A 379 -10.88 -14.82 4.98
C ASP A 379 -12.01 -14.56 3.97
N SER A 380 -13.24 -14.31 4.43
CA SER A 380 -14.36 -14.04 3.52
C SER A 380 -14.18 -12.76 2.70
N ASN A 381 -13.40 -11.81 3.21
CA ASN A 381 -13.09 -10.54 2.54
C ASN A 381 -11.91 -10.61 1.56
N THR A 382 -11.16 -11.73 1.55
CA THR A 382 -9.91 -11.85 0.78
C THR A 382 -10.07 -12.54 -0.57
N PHE A 383 -11.12 -13.32 -0.80
CA PHE A 383 -11.31 -14.11 -2.02
C PHE A 383 -11.94 -13.30 -3.15
N GLY A 384 -11.30 -13.33 -4.32
CA GLY A 384 -11.78 -12.79 -5.59
C GLY A 384 -10.63 -12.43 -6.54
N ASP A 385 -10.86 -12.60 -7.84
CA ASP A 385 -9.90 -12.25 -8.89
C ASP A 385 -10.06 -10.79 -9.38
N GLU A 386 -10.95 -10.01 -8.73
CA GLU A 386 -11.18 -8.63 -9.13
C GLU A 386 -9.92 -7.78 -8.93
N MET A 387 -9.75 -6.80 -9.83
CA MET A 387 -8.70 -5.79 -9.71
C MET A 387 -8.85 -5.05 -8.38
N THR A 388 -7.72 -4.81 -7.72
CA THR A 388 -7.66 -4.11 -6.44
C THR A 388 -6.65 -2.97 -6.51
N LEU A 389 -7.07 -1.78 -6.11
CA LEU A 389 -6.22 -0.61 -5.98
C LEU A 389 -5.50 -0.65 -4.63
N ILE A 390 -4.24 -0.22 -4.60
CA ILE A 390 -3.40 -0.33 -3.40
C ILE A 390 -3.10 1.00 -2.71
N SER A 391 -3.45 2.12 -3.33
CA SER A 391 -3.18 3.45 -2.76
C SER A 391 -4.40 4.35 -2.89
N LYS A 392 -4.52 5.32 -1.96
CA LYS A 392 -5.58 6.34 -2.00
C LYS A 392 -5.55 7.15 -3.30
N ARG A 393 -4.34 7.39 -3.84
CA ARG A 393 -4.16 8.07 -5.14
C ARG A 393 -4.83 7.28 -6.26
N GLN A 394 -4.60 5.95 -6.34
CA GLN A 394 -5.23 5.10 -7.35
C GLN A 394 -6.75 5.07 -7.20
N VAL A 395 -7.25 4.97 -5.96
CA VAL A 395 -8.70 5.01 -5.67
C VAL A 395 -9.30 6.33 -6.14
N SER A 396 -8.71 7.47 -5.76
CA SER A 396 -9.20 8.79 -6.16
C SER A 396 -9.18 8.98 -7.68
N SER A 397 -8.13 8.49 -8.37
CA SER A 397 -8.07 8.56 -9.84
C SER A 397 -9.20 7.76 -10.50
N VAL A 398 -9.52 6.57 -9.96
CA VAL A 398 -10.64 5.74 -10.47
C VAL A 398 -12.00 6.38 -10.15
N GLU A 399 -12.18 6.93 -8.94
CA GLU A 399 -13.41 7.64 -8.54
C GLU A 399 -13.65 8.86 -9.44
N ASN A 400 -12.61 9.67 -9.71
CA ASN A 400 -12.72 10.83 -10.61
C ASN A 400 -13.00 10.40 -12.06
N THR A 401 -12.40 9.30 -12.53
CA THR A 401 -12.70 8.73 -13.85
C THR A 401 -14.18 8.34 -13.94
N LEU A 402 -14.68 7.60 -12.97
CA LEU A 402 -16.07 7.16 -12.89
C LEU A 402 -17.04 8.37 -12.83
N TYR A 403 -16.69 9.37 -12.03
CA TYR A 403 -17.47 10.61 -11.92
C TYR A 403 -17.61 11.33 -13.27
N ASN A 404 -16.50 11.54 -13.99
CA ASN A 404 -16.52 12.20 -15.29
C ASN A 404 -17.26 11.39 -16.35
N ILE A 405 -17.11 10.05 -16.37
CA ILE A 405 -17.89 9.19 -17.28
C ILE A 405 -19.40 9.30 -16.97
N ASN A 406 -19.80 9.37 -15.71
CA ASN A 406 -21.20 9.56 -15.35
C ASN A 406 -21.73 10.93 -15.76
N LEU A 407 -20.93 12.00 -15.65
CA LEU A 407 -21.30 13.33 -16.13
C LEU A 407 -21.44 13.39 -17.65
N SER A 408 -20.71 12.58 -18.41
CA SER A 408 -20.77 12.56 -19.87
C SER A 408 -22.06 11.95 -20.45
N LYS A 409 -22.86 11.25 -19.64
CA LYS A 409 -24.09 10.56 -20.11
C LYS A 409 -25.14 11.51 -20.66
N GLU A 410 -25.40 12.60 -19.94
CA GLU A 410 -26.40 13.59 -20.35
C GLU A 410 -25.98 14.32 -21.65
N PRO A 411 -24.75 14.87 -21.77
CA PRO A 411 -24.24 15.42 -23.02
C PRO A 411 -24.33 14.45 -24.21
N LEU A 412 -24.01 13.18 -24.03
CA LEU A 412 -24.14 12.18 -25.10
C LEU A 412 -25.60 12.02 -25.56
N SER A 413 -26.53 11.94 -24.63
CA SER A 413 -27.95 11.75 -24.93
C SER A 413 -28.63 13.00 -25.51
N SER A 414 -28.16 14.22 -25.15
CA SER A 414 -28.67 15.48 -25.66
C SER A 414 -28.04 15.92 -26.99
N GLY A 415 -26.97 15.21 -27.42
CA GLY A 415 -26.22 15.57 -28.64
C GLY A 415 -25.21 16.70 -28.45
N GLU A 416 -24.89 17.06 -27.19
CA GLU A 416 -23.88 18.07 -26.84
C GLU A 416 -22.47 17.45 -26.87
N LEU A 417 -22.02 17.09 -28.06
CA LEU A 417 -20.81 16.27 -28.26
C LEU A 417 -19.52 16.92 -27.75
N GLU A 418 -19.42 18.25 -27.78
CA GLU A 418 -18.27 18.98 -27.25
C GLU A 418 -18.15 18.82 -25.74
N PHE A 419 -19.27 18.88 -25.00
CA PHE A 419 -19.27 18.60 -23.55
C PHE A 419 -19.00 17.13 -23.26
N PHE A 420 -19.53 16.22 -24.05
CA PHE A 420 -19.20 14.80 -23.94
C PHE A 420 -17.70 14.58 -24.09
N ALA A 421 -17.08 15.13 -25.14
CA ALA A 421 -15.64 15.01 -25.38
C ALA A 421 -14.81 15.59 -24.22
N HIS A 422 -15.24 16.71 -23.64
CA HIS A 422 -14.60 17.30 -22.48
C HIS A 422 -14.57 16.34 -21.28
N PHE A 423 -15.72 15.78 -20.89
CA PHE A 423 -15.76 14.85 -19.74
C PHE A 423 -15.01 13.54 -19.99
N ILE A 424 -15.02 13.03 -21.23
CA ILE A 424 -14.24 11.83 -21.58
C ILE A 424 -12.73 12.13 -21.56
N THR A 425 -12.32 13.35 -21.95
CA THR A 425 -10.90 13.78 -21.84
C THR A 425 -10.47 13.83 -20.39
N GLU A 426 -11.26 14.43 -19.51
CA GLU A 426 -11.00 14.45 -18.07
C GLU A 426 -10.93 13.02 -17.48
N ALA A 427 -11.83 12.13 -17.90
CA ALA A 427 -11.80 10.72 -17.49
C ALA A 427 -10.51 10.02 -17.97
N LEU A 428 -10.08 10.28 -19.21
CA LEU A 428 -8.84 9.75 -19.77
C LEU A 428 -7.60 10.23 -19.02
N GLU A 429 -7.55 11.49 -18.65
CA GLU A 429 -6.46 12.07 -17.87
C GLU A 429 -6.39 11.43 -16.47
N ASN A 430 -7.52 11.34 -15.79
CA ASN A 430 -7.61 10.75 -14.46
C ASN A 430 -7.16 9.28 -14.44
N ILE A 431 -7.63 8.45 -15.36
CA ILE A 431 -7.23 7.04 -15.40
C ILE A 431 -5.75 6.89 -15.81
N SER A 432 -5.26 7.71 -16.70
CA SER A 432 -3.86 7.71 -17.15
C SER A 432 -2.90 8.09 -16.04
N SER A 433 -3.31 8.95 -15.13
CA SER A 433 -2.51 9.39 -13.97
C SER A 433 -2.11 8.26 -13.04
N ILE A 434 -2.79 7.12 -13.07
CA ILE A 434 -2.45 5.94 -12.28
C ILE A 434 -1.08 5.40 -12.66
N THR A 435 -0.76 5.34 -13.96
CA THR A 435 0.49 4.76 -14.47
C THR A 435 1.50 5.84 -14.86
N ARG A 436 1.04 6.98 -15.36
CA ARG A 436 1.87 8.11 -15.82
C ARG A 436 1.18 9.43 -15.47
N PRO A 437 1.40 9.98 -14.27
CA PRO A 437 0.85 11.28 -13.92
C PRO A 437 1.42 12.35 -14.86
N TYR A 438 0.61 13.40 -15.12
CA TYR A 438 1.12 14.62 -15.72
C TYR A 438 2.26 15.17 -14.84
N GLU A 439 3.35 15.59 -15.48
CA GLU A 439 4.61 15.99 -14.88
C GLU A 439 4.40 17.08 -13.81
N ASN A 440 4.30 16.64 -12.55
CA ASN A 440 4.46 17.52 -11.41
C ASN A 440 5.58 16.93 -10.55
N ASP A 441 6.80 17.42 -10.77
CA ASP A 441 8.03 16.95 -10.10
C ASP A 441 7.91 16.99 -8.58
N GLU A 442 7.25 18.03 -8.03
CA GLU A 442 7.06 18.18 -6.59
C GLU A 442 6.20 17.04 -6.01
N MET A 443 5.14 16.62 -6.72
CA MET A 443 4.30 15.49 -6.29
C MET A 443 5.08 14.18 -6.34
N LEU A 444 5.89 13.98 -7.38
CA LEU A 444 6.72 12.77 -7.51
C LEU A 444 7.80 12.75 -6.44
N ASP A 445 8.40 13.90 -6.09
CA ASP A 445 9.40 14.00 -5.02
C ASP A 445 8.82 13.66 -3.64
N VAL A 446 7.63 14.14 -3.33
CA VAL A 446 6.92 13.77 -2.09
C VAL A 446 6.63 12.27 -2.06
N MET A 447 6.08 11.73 -3.14
CA MET A 447 5.71 10.32 -3.20
C MET A 447 6.92 9.38 -3.10
N PHE A 448 8.00 9.64 -3.85
CA PHE A 448 9.22 8.83 -3.78
C PHE A 448 9.99 9.08 -2.47
N GLY A 449 9.86 10.27 -1.87
CA GLY A 449 10.45 10.59 -0.57
C GLY A 449 9.93 9.76 0.60
N GLU A 450 8.74 9.16 0.47
CA GLU A 450 8.19 8.20 1.44
C GLU A 450 8.79 6.80 1.32
N PHE A 451 9.54 6.51 0.23
CA PHE A 451 10.13 5.19 0.03
C PHE A 451 11.39 5.00 0.88
N CYS A 452 11.73 3.73 1.14
CA CYS A 452 12.93 3.40 1.90
C CYS A 452 14.22 3.85 1.18
N LEU A 453 15.24 4.24 1.97
CA LEU A 453 16.58 4.53 1.46
C LEU A 453 17.16 3.28 0.77
N GLY A 454 17.78 3.47 -0.40
CA GLY A 454 18.37 2.35 -1.16
C GLY A 454 17.43 1.70 -2.20
N LYS A 455 16.25 2.31 -2.41
CA LYS A 455 15.25 1.87 -3.41
C LYS A 455 14.83 2.96 -4.34
#